data_89a2db4b2f77b7f7d027824e68c4e0d6
#
_entry.id   89a2db4b2f77b7f7d027824e68c4e0d6
#
_cell.length_a   1.000
_cell.length_b   1.000
_cell.length_c   1.000
_cell.angle_alpha   90.00
_cell.angle_beta   90.00
_cell.angle_gamma   90.00
#
_symmetry.space_group_name_H-M   'P 1'
#
loop_
_entity.id
_entity.type
_entity.pdbx_description
1 polymer ?
#
loop_
_entity_poly.entity_id
_entity_poly.type
_entity_poly.pdbx_seq_one_letter_code
_entity_poly.pdbx_strand_id
1 'polypeptide(L)'
;MSWNGNDNKDPWGRNDTPPEIDEVIKKVRQRIESIFGGGSSGDSSGGGFSLKSVPLILGVLALLWVGAGIYQVEQAERSVVLRLGKFQEIKGPGLRWNPPIIDAWEIVDVVRVRPHRHDALMLTKDENIVDVTVSIQYQIADPQKYVLDIRDADASLVQATESALRHVVGGSIMDDVLTTGRELIAQEVKTRLQRYLNKYNTGLEVVIVNIEDSSPPNQVQEAFDDVIKARAVSYTHLTLPTICSV
;
A
#
# COMPACT_ATOMS: atom_id res chain seq x y z
N MET A 1 18.26 47.78 56.85
CA MET A 1 18.94 46.59 56.36
C MET A 1 18.16 46.10 55.15
N SER A 2 18.67 46.51 54.02
CA SER A 2 18.06 46.14 52.70
C SER A 2 18.80 44.93 52.13
N TRP A 3 18.09 43.88 51.85
CA TRP A 3 18.60 42.72 51.10
C TRP A 3 18.02 42.77 49.70
N ASN A 4 18.91 43.05 48.76
CA ASN A 4 18.63 42.98 47.34
C ASN A 4 19.47 41.82 46.80
N GLY A 5 18.82 40.74 46.40
CA GLY A 5 19.47 39.57 45.88
C GLY A 5 18.63 39.01 44.72
N ASN A 6 18.90 39.55 43.54
CA ASN A 6 18.36 39.03 42.28
C ASN A 6 19.49 38.31 41.54
N ASP A 7 19.59 37.02 41.79
CA ASP A 7 20.41 36.12 40.97
C ASP A 7 19.59 34.87 40.60
N ASN A 8 18.84 35.02 39.52
CA ASN A 8 18.17 33.93 38.88
C ASN A 8 19.10 33.38 37.78
N LYS A 9 20.03 32.52 38.18
CA LYS A 9 20.81 31.69 37.26
C LYS A 9 20.23 30.29 37.26
N ASP A 10 19.49 29.96 36.21
CA ASP A 10 19.03 28.60 35.91
C ASP A 10 20.22 27.70 35.54
N PRO A 11 20.50 26.60 36.29
CA PRO A 11 21.69 25.77 36.10
C PRO A 11 21.62 24.83 34.87
N TRP A 12 20.55 24.84 34.09
CA TRP A 12 20.32 23.88 33.03
C TRP A 12 20.01 24.50 31.66
N GLY A 13 20.23 25.79 31.48
CA GLY A 13 20.08 26.48 30.18
C GLY A 13 21.27 26.23 29.26
N ARG A 14 21.33 25.10 28.61
CA ARG A 14 22.21 24.85 27.46
C ARG A 14 21.62 25.53 26.21
N ASN A 15 22.03 26.77 25.98
CA ASN A 15 21.95 27.39 24.66
C ASN A 15 23.31 27.24 23.97
N ASP A 16 23.61 26.01 23.52
CA ASP A 16 24.73 25.74 22.62
C ASP A 16 24.18 25.69 21.16
N THR A 17 23.65 26.79 20.68
CA THR A 17 23.52 27.04 19.25
C THR A 17 24.86 27.63 18.79
N PRO A 18 25.47 27.08 17.70
CA PRO A 18 26.71 27.64 17.17
C PRO A 18 26.52 29.13 16.83
N PRO A 19 27.47 30.01 17.22
CA PRO A 19 27.32 31.46 17.08
C PRO A 19 27.10 31.93 15.64
N GLU A 20 27.45 31.14 14.66
CA GLU A 20 27.22 31.42 13.24
C GLU A 20 25.74 31.41 12.82
N ILE A 21 24.92 30.57 13.44
CA ILE A 21 23.49 30.47 13.11
C ILE A 21 22.72 31.69 13.65
N ASP A 22 23.05 32.15 14.85
CA ASP A 22 22.42 33.33 15.44
C ASP A 22 22.79 34.61 14.68
N GLU A 23 24.00 34.73 14.17
CA GLU A 23 24.38 35.87 13.29
C GLU A 23 23.67 35.85 11.96
N VAL A 24 23.51 34.68 11.36
CA VAL A 24 22.78 34.54 10.10
C VAL A 24 21.30 34.85 10.29
N ILE A 25 20.69 34.32 11.37
CA ILE A 25 19.30 34.62 11.71
C ILE A 25 19.11 36.11 12.02
N LYS A 26 20.02 36.72 12.76
CA LYS A 26 20.00 38.19 13.01
C LYS A 26 20.15 39.01 11.72
N LYS A 27 21.06 38.64 10.82
CA LYS A 27 21.25 39.31 9.52
C LYS A 27 20.03 39.15 8.61
N VAL A 28 19.42 37.95 8.60
CA VAL A 28 18.18 37.68 7.84
C VAL A 28 17.03 38.48 8.43
N ARG A 29 16.88 38.48 9.77
CA ARG A 29 15.83 39.22 10.46
C ARG A 29 15.99 40.74 10.29
N GLN A 30 17.19 41.29 10.39
CA GLN A 30 17.47 42.71 10.13
C GLN A 30 17.22 43.09 8.67
N ARG A 31 17.53 42.19 7.69
CA ARG A 31 17.17 42.43 6.30
C ARG A 31 15.67 42.36 6.08
N ILE A 32 14.97 41.45 6.71
CA ILE A 32 13.50 41.36 6.65
C ILE A 32 12.90 42.60 7.32
N GLU A 33 13.36 43.01 8.49
CA GLU A 33 12.91 44.24 9.16
C GLU A 33 13.24 45.52 8.38
N SER A 34 14.39 45.61 7.69
CA SER A 34 14.70 46.76 6.83
C SER A 34 13.87 46.79 5.56
N ILE A 35 13.37 45.65 5.10
CA ILE A 35 12.48 45.54 3.94
C ILE A 35 11.00 45.77 4.36
N PHE A 36 10.59 45.31 5.56
CA PHE A 36 9.27 45.51 6.11
C PHE A 36 9.12 46.76 6.98
N GLY A 37 10.20 47.27 7.59
CA GLY A 37 10.19 48.35 8.58
C GLY A 37 10.66 49.73 8.09
N GLY A 38 10.94 49.92 6.83
CA GLY A 38 11.40 51.19 6.25
C GLY A 38 10.29 52.19 5.94
N GLY A 39 9.70 52.81 6.96
CA GLY A 39 8.66 53.81 6.74
C GLY A 39 8.24 54.56 8.01
N SER A 40 9.20 55.20 8.70
CA SER A 40 8.84 56.22 9.70
C SER A 40 9.13 57.63 9.15
N SER A 41 8.09 58.31 8.81
CA SER A 41 7.68 59.65 9.18
C SER A 41 6.79 60.33 8.12
N GLY A 42 5.63 60.80 8.57
CA GLY A 42 4.88 61.84 7.85
C GLY A 42 3.54 61.43 7.29
N ASP A 43 2.54 61.61 8.13
CA ASP A 43 1.21 62.18 7.81
C ASP A 43 0.18 61.36 6.97
N SER A 44 -0.95 61.17 7.61
CA SER A 44 -2.34 61.08 7.17
C SER A 44 -2.81 60.04 6.18
N SER A 45 -3.72 59.23 6.70
CA SER A 45 -4.98 58.81 6.09
C SER A 45 -4.93 57.92 4.84
N GLY A 46 -5.37 56.72 5.02
CA GLY A 46 -5.80 55.82 3.94
C GLY A 46 -4.96 54.56 3.83
N GLY A 47 -5.59 53.41 4.17
CA GLY A 47 -5.00 52.08 4.01
C GLY A 47 -4.73 51.73 2.55
N GLY A 48 -3.60 52.22 2.05
CA GLY A 48 -3.07 51.91 0.72
C GLY A 48 -1.89 50.98 0.84
N PHE A 49 -2.03 49.73 0.41
CA PHE A 49 -0.89 48.85 0.13
C PHE A 49 0.09 49.62 -0.74
N SER A 50 1.27 49.90 -0.23
CA SER A 50 2.33 50.57 -1.03
C SER A 50 2.62 49.71 -2.23
N LEU A 51 2.43 50.22 -3.44
CA LEU A 51 2.72 49.54 -4.72
C LEU A 51 4.17 49.01 -4.79
N LYS A 52 5.06 49.50 -3.94
CA LYS A 52 6.46 49.05 -3.85
C LYS A 52 6.66 47.75 -3.12
N SER A 53 5.70 47.32 -2.26
CA SER A 53 5.75 46.04 -1.52
C SER A 53 5.13 44.87 -2.30
N VAL A 54 4.32 45.17 -3.32
CA VAL A 54 3.63 44.15 -4.15
C VAL A 54 4.64 43.19 -4.84
N PRO A 55 5.71 43.65 -5.51
CA PRO A 55 6.64 42.72 -6.17
C PRO A 55 7.41 41.84 -5.18
N LEU A 56 7.66 42.33 -3.96
CA LEU A 56 8.34 41.54 -2.92
C LEU A 56 7.41 40.44 -2.36
N ILE A 57 6.16 40.76 -2.10
CA ILE A 57 5.15 39.77 -1.67
C ILE A 57 4.97 38.71 -2.76
N LEU A 58 4.89 39.13 -4.00
CA LEU A 58 4.77 38.23 -5.16
C LEU A 58 6.01 37.34 -5.32
N GLY A 59 7.22 37.88 -5.07
CA GLY A 59 8.46 37.11 -5.06
C GLY A 59 8.52 36.05 -3.97
N VAL A 60 8.11 36.39 -2.75
CA VAL A 60 8.03 35.44 -1.63
C VAL A 60 6.97 34.36 -1.91
N LEU A 61 5.81 34.74 -2.43
CA LEU A 61 4.76 33.82 -2.81
C LEU A 61 5.20 32.85 -3.92
N ALA A 62 5.91 33.36 -4.93
CA ALA A 62 6.47 32.54 -5.99
C ALA A 62 7.54 31.57 -5.47
N LEU A 63 8.38 31.99 -4.54
CA LEU A 63 9.40 31.15 -3.91
C LEU A 63 8.78 30.04 -3.06
N LEU A 64 7.73 30.37 -2.29
CA LEU A 64 6.95 29.36 -1.55
C LEU A 64 6.24 28.39 -2.50
N TRP A 65 5.69 28.87 -3.60
CA TRP A 65 5.02 28.02 -4.60
C TRP A 65 6.00 27.06 -5.27
N VAL A 66 7.22 27.50 -5.63
CA VAL A 66 8.27 26.63 -6.18
C VAL A 66 8.71 25.60 -5.13
N GLY A 67 8.88 26.01 -3.86
CA GLY A 67 9.26 25.12 -2.77
C GLY A 67 8.21 24.03 -2.47
N ALA A 68 6.93 24.37 -2.59
CA ALA A 68 5.84 23.44 -2.35
C ALA A 68 5.73 22.30 -3.40
N GLY A 69 6.37 22.45 -4.55
CA GLY A 69 6.40 21.44 -5.61
C GLY A 69 7.49 20.38 -5.47
N ILE A 70 8.36 20.48 -4.46
CA ILE A 70 9.46 19.51 -4.27
C ILE A 70 8.94 18.34 -3.45
N TYR A 71 9.11 17.11 -3.97
CA TYR A 71 8.80 15.87 -3.27
C TYR A 71 9.87 14.81 -3.54
N GLN A 72 9.97 13.85 -2.62
CA GLN A 72 10.92 12.75 -2.70
C GLN A 72 10.17 11.45 -2.99
N VAL A 73 10.70 10.64 -3.90
CA VAL A 73 10.21 9.29 -4.24
C VAL A 73 11.26 8.28 -3.78
N GLU A 74 10.87 7.30 -2.99
CA GLU A 74 11.75 6.25 -2.50
C GLU A 74 12.12 5.26 -3.61
N GLN A 75 13.14 4.40 -3.36
CA GLN A 75 13.62 3.45 -4.37
C GLN A 75 12.59 2.39 -4.75
N ALA A 76 11.74 1.99 -3.78
CA ALA A 76 10.66 1.03 -3.96
C ALA A 76 9.42 1.63 -4.62
N GLU A 77 9.36 2.95 -4.75
CA GLU A 77 8.19 3.69 -5.18
C GLU A 77 8.31 4.20 -6.61
N ARG A 78 7.15 4.44 -7.22
CA ARG A 78 6.99 5.16 -8.48
C ARG A 78 5.92 6.22 -8.33
N SER A 79 6.19 7.40 -8.85
CA SER A 79 5.22 8.50 -8.86
C SER A 79 4.54 8.55 -10.23
N VAL A 80 3.23 8.35 -10.23
CA VAL A 80 2.38 8.54 -11.41
C VAL A 80 1.96 10.00 -11.45
N VAL A 81 2.37 10.72 -12.49
CA VAL A 81 2.11 12.15 -12.64
C VAL A 81 0.98 12.38 -13.63
N LEU A 82 -0.05 13.07 -13.15
CA LEU A 82 -1.19 13.51 -13.96
C LEU A 82 -1.14 15.01 -14.13
N ARG A 83 -1.12 15.48 -15.37
CA ARG A 83 -1.24 16.91 -15.70
C ARG A 83 -2.67 17.24 -16.13
N LEU A 84 -3.34 18.07 -15.34
CA LEU A 84 -4.75 18.42 -15.59
C LEU A 84 -5.65 17.19 -15.80
N GLY A 85 -5.40 16.11 -15.04
CA GLY A 85 -6.15 14.86 -15.12
C GLY A 85 -5.77 13.92 -16.27
N LYS A 86 -4.76 14.28 -17.10
CA LYS A 86 -4.22 13.38 -18.13
C LYS A 86 -2.91 12.77 -17.66
N PHE A 87 -2.73 11.48 -17.90
CA PHE A 87 -1.45 10.82 -17.67
C PHE A 87 -0.35 11.51 -18.47
N GLN A 88 0.77 11.81 -17.80
CA GLN A 88 1.94 12.39 -18.42
C GLN A 88 3.12 11.42 -18.43
N GLU A 89 3.58 11.00 -17.25
CA GLU A 89 4.74 10.11 -17.11
C GLU A 89 4.77 9.42 -15.75
N ILE A 90 5.57 8.35 -15.66
CA ILE A 90 5.92 7.69 -14.40
C ILE A 90 7.32 8.14 -14.02
N LYS A 91 7.47 8.81 -12.86
CA LYS A 91 8.76 9.25 -12.34
C LYS A 91 9.39 8.19 -11.45
N GLY A 92 10.65 7.91 -11.71
CA GLY A 92 11.46 7.02 -10.87
C GLY A 92 11.90 7.68 -9.56
N PRO A 93 12.65 6.93 -8.71
CA PRO A 93 13.10 7.38 -7.41
C PRO A 93 14.00 8.61 -7.49
N GLY A 94 14.06 9.36 -6.38
CA GLY A 94 14.86 10.55 -6.20
C GLY A 94 14.06 11.80 -5.91
N LEU A 95 14.75 12.94 -5.86
CA LEU A 95 14.13 14.24 -5.65
C LEU A 95 13.48 14.70 -6.95
N ARG A 96 12.19 15.03 -6.90
CA ARG A 96 11.39 15.45 -8.05
C ARG A 96 10.71 16.79 -7.76
N TRP A 97 10.44 17.52 -8.82
CA TRP A 97 9.72 18.77 -8.76
C TRP A 97 8.57 18.77 -9.77
N ASN A 98 7.39 19.10 -9.29
CA ASN A 98 6.20 19.31 -10.11
C ASN A 98 5.46 20.56 -9.67
N PRO A 99 4.88 21.34 -10.59
CA PRO A 99 4.08 22.50 -10.23
C PRO A 99 2.80 22.06 -9.49
N PRO A 100 2.61 22.49 -8.21
CA PRO A 100 1.59 21.91 -7.31
C PRO A 100 0.14 22.22 -7.67
N ILE A 101 -0.12 23.11 -8.63
CA ILE A 101 -1.51 23.46 -9.04
C ILE A 101 -1.90 22.73 -10.34
N ILE A 102 -0.92 22.40 -11.19
CA ILE A 102 -1.16 21.86 -12.52
C ILE A 102 -1.03 20.35 -12.53
N ASP A 103 -0.07 19.84 -11.79
CA ASP A 103 0.26 18.42 -11.74
C ASP A 103 -0.24 17.82 -10.41
N ALA A 104 -1.00 16.73 -10.52
CA ALA A 104 -1.29 15.83 -9.43
C ALA A 104 -0.36 14.63 -9.53
N TRP A 105 0.11 14.11 -8.40
CA TRP A 105 0.96 12.91 -8.37
C TRP A 105 0.47 11.94 -7.32
N GLU A 106 0.57 10.67 -7.64
CA GLU A 106 0.27 9.57 -6.72
C GLU A 106 1.50 8.67 -6.61
N ILE A 107 1.91 8.39 -5.38
CA ILE A 107 3.08 7.55 -5.10
C ILE A 107 2.59 6.15 -4.83
N VAL A 108 3.12 5.20 -5.60
CA VAL A 108 2.75 3.78 -5.54
C VAL A 108 3.99 2.95 -5.24
N ASP A 109 3.94 2.12 -4.19
CA ASP A 109 4.99 1.16 -3.87
C ASP A 109 4.82 -0.09 -4.76
N VAL A 110 5.80 -0.31 -5.64
CA VAL A 110 5.80 -1.39 -6.66
C VAL A 110 6.61 -2.61 -6.25
N VAL A 111 7.42 -2.53 -5.20
CA VAL A 111 8.26 -3.65 -4.74
C VAL A 111 7.60 -4.41 -3.60
N ARG A 112 6.73 -3.76 -2.86
CA ARG A 112 6.07 -4.34 -1.70
C ARG A 112 5.11 -5.44 -2.10
N VAL A 113 5.39 -6.66 -1.63
CA VAL A 113 4.44 -7.78 -1.71
C VAL A 113 3.39 -7.64 -0.63
N ARG A 114 2.12 -7.66 -1.04
CA ARG A 114 0.95 -7.51 -0.18
C ARG A 114 0.24 -8.85 -0.05
N PRO A 115 0.00 -9.34 1.18
CA PRO A 115 -0.80 -10.54 1.38
C PRO A 115 -2.30 -10.20 1.35
N HIS A 116 -3.08 -11.07 0.73
CA HIS A 116 -4.54 -11.06 0.78
C HIS A 116 -5.03 -12.47 1.10
N ARG A 117 -5.84 -12.60 2.16
CA ARG A 117 -6.46 -13.85 2.55
C ARG A 117 -7.93 -13.84 2.14
N HIS A 118 -8.39 -14.96 1.60
CA HIS A 118 -9.75 -15.14 1.16
C HIS A 118 -10.28 -16.51 1.59
N ASP A 119 -11.39 -16.51 2.32
CA ASP A 119 -12.08 -17.70 2.80
C ASP A 119 -13.37 -17.85 2.01
N ALA A 120 -13.64 -19.04 1.46
CA ALA A 120 -14.84 -19.26 0.65
C ALA A 120 -15.33 -20.70 0.71
N LEU A 121 -16.65 -20.83 0.87
CA LEU A 121 -17.37 -22.09 0.72
C LEU A 121 -17.66 -22.34 -0.76
N MET A 122 -17.25 -23.51 -1.25
CA MET A 122 -17.37 -23.89 -2.66
C MET A 122 -17.84 -25.31 -2.84
N LEU A 123 -18.46 -25.58 -3.99
CA LEU A 123 -18.86 -26.92 -4.41
C LEU A 123 -17.81 -27.48 -5.35
N THR A 124 -17.35 -28.69 -5.08
CA THR A 124 -16.43 -29.45 -5.92
C THR A 124 -17.19 -30.16 -7.06
N LYS A 125 -16.44 -30.73 -8.01
CA LYS A 125 -17.01 -31.47 -9.16
C LYS A 125 -17.84 -32.67 -8.74
N ASP A 126 -17.50 -33.31 -7.63
CA ASP A 126 -18.18 -34.47 -7.03
C ASP A 126 -19.28 -34.07 -6.04
N GLU A 127 -19.79 -32.82 -6.14
CA GLU A 127 -20.93 -32.29 -5.39
C GLU A 127 -20.69 -32.21 -3.87
N ASN A 128 -19.44 -32.16 -3.43
CA ASN A 128 -19.09 -31.95 -2.04
C ASN A 128 -18.86 -30.47 -1.73
N ILE A 129 -19.30 -30.03 -0.57
CA ILE A 129 -19.02 -28.66 -0.11
C ILE A 129 -17.70 -28.65 0.63
N VAL A 130 -16.81 -27.75 0.26
CA VAL A 130 -15.49 -27.53 0.89
C VAL A 130 -15.36 -26.08 1.31
N ASP A 131 -14.77 -25.88 2.49
CA ASP A 131 -14.30 -24.58 2.95
C ASP A 131 -12.83 -24.44 2.58
N VAL A 132 -12.50 -23.45 1.78
CA VAL A 132 -11.14 -23.25 1.26
C VAL A 132 -10.65 -21.87 1.65
N THR A 133 -9.56 -21.86 2.40
CA THR A 133 -8.81 -20.65 2.75
C THR A 133 -7.60 -20.52 1.85
N VAL A 134 -7.51 -19.39 1.14
CA VAL A 134 -6.41 -19.10 0.22
C VAL A 134 -5.69 -17.81 0.63
N SER A 135 -4.37 -17.88 0.63
CA SER A 135 -3.47 -16.74 0.79
C SER A 135 -2.85 -16.38 -0.55
N ILE A 136 -3.05 -15.15 -0.98
CA ILE A 136 -2.55 -14.61 -2.23
C ILE A 136 -1.54 -13.53 -1.91
N GLN A 137 -0.35 -13.64 -2.47
CA GLN A 137 0.65 -12.59 -2.40
C GLN A 137 0.73 -11.93 -3.77
N TYR A 138 0.55 -10.61 -3.79
CA TYR A 138 0.55 -9.83 -5.01
C TYR A 138 1.37 -8.55 -4.86
N GLN A 139 1.81 -8.01 -5.98
CA GLN A 139 2.52 -6.73 -6.07
C GLN A 139 1.93 -5.89 -7.20
N ILE A 140 2.24 -4.60 -7.21
CA ILE A 140 1.83 -3.69 -8.27
C ILE A 140 2.92 -3.68 -9.34
N ALA A 141 2.67 -4.32 -10.47
CA ALA A 141 3.61 -4.38 -11.58
C ALA A 141 3.52 -3.13 -12.48
N ASP A 142 2.30 -2.62 -12.70
CA ASP A 142 2.07 -1.45 -13.55
C ASP A 142 1.31 -0.36 -12.76
N PRO A 143 2.04 0.62 -12.20
CA PRO A 143 1.42 1.68 -11.41
C PRO A 143 0.46 2.57 -12.22
N GLN A 144 0.66 2.70 -13.54
CA GLN A 144 -0.25 3.45 -14.39
C GLN A 144 -1.64 2.81 -14.41
N LYS A 145 -1.70 1.51 -14.70
CA LYS A 145 -2.98 0.78 -14.76
C LYS A 145 -3.65 0.76 -13.39
N TYR A 146 -2.85 0.57 -12.33
CA TYR A 146 -3.35 0.53 -10.96
C TYR A 146 -4.05 1.83 -10.54
N VAL A 147 -3.51 3.00 -10.93
CA VAL A 147 -4.05 4.31 -10.54
C VAL A 147 -5.14 4.80 -11.49
N LEU A 148 -5.02 4.51 -12.81
CA LEU A 148 -5.86 5.17 -13.83
C LEU A 148 -6.98 4.29 -14.38
N ASP A 149 -6.73 2.99 -14.58
CA ASP A 149 -7.66 2.13 -15.31
C ASP A 149 -8.71 1.53 -14.36
N ILE A 150 -8.42 1.46 -13.07
CA ILE A 150 -9.29 0.84 -12.08
C ILE A 150 -9.59 1.79 -10.93
N ARG A 151 -10.86 1.80 -10.52
CA ARG A 151 -11.31 2.56 -9.36
C ARG A 151 -10.87 1.92 -8.04
N ASP A 152 -10.94 0.58 -7.97
CA ASP A 152 -10.63 -0.21 -6.79
C ASP A 152 -10.01 -1.55 -7.24
N ALA A 153 -8.67 -1.58 -7.19
CA ALA A 153 -7.91 -2.75 -7.60
C ALA A 153 -8.03 -3.89 -6.57
N ASP A 154 -8.19 -3.55 -5.28
CA ASP A 154 -8.32 -4.55 -4.22
C ASP A 154 -9.68 -5.26 -4.30
N ALA A 155 -10.77 -4.54 -4.54
CA ALA A 155 -12.08 -5.16 -4.79
C ALA A 155 -12.07 -6.03 -6.05
N SER A 156 -11.38 -5.59 -7.11
CA SER A 156 -11.22 -6.37 -8.34
C SER A 156 -10.41 -7.65 -8.11
N LEU A 157 -9.38 -7.60 -7.26
CA LEU A 157 -8.59 -8.76 -6.84
C LEU A 157 -9.47 -9.79 -6.13
N VAL A 158 -10.30 -9.36 -5.17
CA VAL A 158 -11.21 -10.24 -4.42
C VAL A 158 -12.17 -10.97 -5.37
N GLN A 159 -12.84 -10.23 -6.26
CA GLN A 159 -13.79 -10.81 -7.22
C GLN A 159 -13.11 -11.74 -8.22
N ALA A 160 -11.93 -11.38 -8.71
CA ALA A 160 -11.14 -12.23 -9.61
C ALA A 160 -10.68 -13.51 -8.91
N THR A 161 -10.28 -13.40 -7.62
CA THR A 161 -9.89 -14.55 -6.79
C THR A 161 -11.06 -15.51 -6.61
N GLU A 162 -12.22 -15.01 -6.19
CA GLU A 162 -13.41 -15.84 -6.01
C GLU A 162 -13.81 -16.53 -7.32
N SER A 163 -13.76 -15.81 -8.44
CA SER A 163 -14.08 -16.39 -9.76
C SER A 163 -13.07 -17.45 -10.18
N ALA A 164 -11.77 -17.24 -9.93
CA ALA A 164 -10.72 -18.20 -10.24
C ALA A 164 -10.84 -19.47 -9.39
N LEU A 165 -11.03 -19.31 -8.09
CA LEU A 165 -11.22 -20.41 -7.14
C LEU A 165 -12.47 -21.24 -7.48
N ARG A 166 -13.62 -20.58 -7.67
CA ARG A 166 -14.86 -21.26 -8.04
C ARG A 166 -14.72 -22.10 -9.30
N HIS A 167 -13.98 -21.61 -10.30
CA HIS A 167 -13.76 -22.36 -11.54
C HIS A 167 -12.84 -23.56 -11.34
N VAL A 168 -11.72 -23.38 -10.61
CA VAL A 168 -10.72 -24.45 -10.42
C VAL A 168 -11.24 -25.51 -9.46
N VAL A 169 -11.72 -25.10 -8.28
CA VAL A 169 -12.27 -26.02 -7.27
C VAL A 169 -13.51 -26.73 -7.80
N GLY A 170 -14.41 -26.02 -8.50
CA GLY A 170 -15.59 -26.64 -9.13
C GLY A 170 -15.27 -27.60 -10.28
N GLY A 171 -14.05 -27.56 -10.83
CA GLY A 171 -13.52 -28.50 -11.79
C GLY A 171 -12.77 -29.68 -11.18
N SER A 172 -12.41 -29.61 -9.89
CA SER A 172 -11.60 -30.58 -9.14
C SER A 172 -12.47 -31.48 -8.29
N ILE A 173 -11.98 -32.68 -7.99
CA ILE A 173 -12.61 -33.58 -7.01
C ILE A 173 -12.14 -33.22 -5.61
N MET A 174 -12.96 -33.51 -4.62
CA MET A 174 -12.70 -33.15 -3.23
C MET A 174 -11.37 -33.70 -2.70
N ASP A 175 -11.03 -34.93 -3.08
CA ASP A 175 -9.78 -35.59 -2.64
C ASP A 175 -8.54 -34.81 -3.09
N ASP A 176 -8.53 -34.28 -4.30
CA ASP A 176 -7.42 -33.44 -4.83
C ASP A 176 -7.33 -32.10 -4.06
N VAL A 177 -8.48 -31.52 -3.69
CA VAL A 177 -8.51 -30.25 -2.93
C VAL A 177 -8.00 -30.44 -1.52
N LEU A 178 -8.29 -31.58 -0.89
CA LEU A 178 -7.92 -31.86 0.50
C LEU A 178 -6.50 -32.40 0.68
N THR A 179 -5.90 -33.01 -0.35
CA THR A 179 -4.66 -33.77 -0.22
C THR A 179 -3.52 -33.26 -1.11
N THR A 180 -2.99 -34.12 -1.96
CA THR A 180 -1.81 -33.90 -2.79
C THR A 180 -2.02 -32.94 -3.97
N GLY A 181 -3.26 -32.71 -4.35
CA GLY A 181 -3.61 -31.82 -5.47
C GLY A 181 -3.53 -30.34 -5.14
N ARG A 182 -3.40 -29.93 -3.90
CA ARG A 182 -3.43 -28.53 -3.44
C ARG A 182 -2.45 -27.63 -4.21
N GLU A 183 -1.23 -28.10 -4.44
CA GLU A 183 -0.20 -27.32 -5.11
C GLU A 183 -0.53 -27.08 -6.59
N LEU A 184 -1.02 -28.13 -7.29
CA LEU A 184 -1.47 -28.01 -8.68
C LEU A 184 -2.67 -27.08 -8.78
N ILE A 185 -3.62 -27.19 -7.87
CA ILE A 185 -4.78 -26.32 -7.78
C ILE A 185 -4.35 -24.87 -7.55
N ALA A 186 -3.41 -24.62 -6.62
CA ALA A 186 -2.87 -23.29 -6.34
C ALA A 186 -2.20 -22.67 -7.59
N GLN A 187 -1.45 -23.44 -8.35
CA GLN A 187 -0.80 -23.00 -9.59
C GLN A 187 -1.84 -22.70 -10.68
N GLU A 188 -2.88 -23.52 -10.80
CA GLU A 188 -3.95 -23.25 -11.76
C GLU A 188 -4.76 -22.01 -11.37
N VAL A 189 -5.07 -21.85 -10.09
CA VAL A 189 -5.71 -20.63 -9.54
C VAL A 189 -4.85 -19.42 -9.86
N LYS A 190 -3.54 -19.46 -9.56
CA LYS A 190 -2.60 -18.38 -9.89
C LYS A 190 -2.67 -17.98 -11.36
N THR A 191 -2.57 -18.97 -12.25
CA THR A 191 -2.57 -18.75 -13.71
C THR A 191 -3.87 -18.11 -14.17
N ARG A 192 -5.00 -18.59 -13.65
CA ARG A 192 -6.32 -18.10 -14.00
C ARG A 192 -6.58 -16.71 -13.42
N LEU A 193 -6.22 -16.51 -12.16
CA LEU A 193 -6.31 -15.22 -11.47
C LEU A 193 -5.50 -14.15 -12.22
N GLN A 194 -4.25 -14.43 -12.58
CA GLN A 194 -3.43 -13.50 -13.36
C GLN A 194 -4.06 -13.17 -14.71
N ARG A 195 -4.69 -14.13 -15.37
CA ARG A 195 -5.42 -13.89 -16.62
C ARG A 195 -6.60 -12.95 -16.44
N TYR A 196 -7.36 -13.08 -15.35
CA TYR A 196 -8.47 -12.17 -15.03
C TYR A 196 -7.98 -10.77 -14.72
N LEU A 197 -6.93 -10.64 -13.87
CA LEU A 197 -6.33 -9.36 -13.53
C LEU A 197 -5.80 -8.64 -14.78
N ASN A 198 -5.16 -9.37 -15.70
CA ASN A 198 -4.70 -8.81 -16.97
C ASN A 198 -5.87 -8.37 -17.86
N LYS A 199 -6.96 -9.15 -17.90
CA LYS A 199 -8.16 -8.79 -18.66
C LYS A 199 -8.85 -7.54 -18.14
N TYR A 200 -8.78 -7.31 -16.83
CA TYR A 200 -9.34 -6.12 -16.19
C TYR A 200 -8.37 -4.93 -16.17
N ASN A 201 -7.16 -5.07 -16.68
CA ASN A 201 -6.10 -4.06 -16.66
C ASN A 201 -5.79 -3.53 -15.26
N THR A 202 -5.76 -4.42 -14.24
CA THR A 202 -5.57 -4.00 -12.84
C THR A 202 -4.17 -3.47 -12.53
N GLY A 203 -3.17 -3.81 -13.36
CA GLY A 203 -1.77 -3.53 -13.06
C GLY A 203 -1.18 -4.37 -11.92
N LEU A 204 -1.92 -5.37 -11.41
CA LEU A 204 -1.49 -6.27 -10.36
C LEU A 204 -0.81 -7.52 -10.93
N GLU A 205 0.23 -7.98 -10.25
CA GLU A 205 0.91 -9.24 -10.53
C GLU A 205 0.83 -10.17 -9.32
N VAL A 206 0.40 -11.40 -9.56
CA VAL A 206 0.30 -12.43 -8.52
C VAL A 206 1.65 -13.13 -8.37
N VAL A 207 2.30 -12.94 -7.23
CA VAL A 207 3.58 -13.56 -6.93
C VAL A 207 3.41 -15.03 -6.59
N ILE A 208 2.53 -15.34 -5.62
CA ILE A 208 2.26 -16.69 -5.16
C ILE A 208 0.79 -16.82 -4.70
N VAL A 209 0.24 -18.02 -4.87
CA VAL A 209 -1.04 -18.43 -4.32
C VAL A 209 -0.80 -19.69 -3.51
N ASN A 210 -1.25 -19.70 -2.25
CA ASN A 210 -1.17 -20.85 -1.36
C ASN A 210 -2.56 -21.18 -0.82
N ILE A 211 -2.91 -22.45 -0.81
CA ILE A 211 -4.07 -22.97 -0.10
C ILE A 211 -3.62 -23.25 1.33
N GLU A 212 -4.09 -22.43 2.28
CA GLU A 212 -3.69 -22.55 3.70
C GLU A 212 -4.45 -23.68 4.37
N ASP A 213 -5.76 -23.70 4.19
CA ASP A 213 -6.65 -24.71 4.71
C ASP A 213 -7.70 -25.12 3.68
N SER A 214 -8.07 -26.39 3.72
CA SER A 214 -9.21 -26.92 2.99
C SER A 214 -9.81 -28.04 3.82
N SER A 215 -11.07 -27.86 4.22
CA SER A 215 -11.77 -28.78 5.11
C SER A 215 -13.24 -28.90 4.71
N PRO A 216 -13.89 -30.04 5.00
CA PRO A 216 -15.34 -30.11 4.94
C PRO A 216 -15.94 -29.16 5.98
N PRO A 217 -17.14 -28.58 5.72
CA PRO A 217 -17.83 -27.78 6.72
C PRO A 217 -18.06 -28.55 8.02
N ASN A 218 -17.95 -27.86 9.16
CA ASN A 218 -18.06 -28.44 10.51
C ASN A 218 -19.31 -29.32 10.70
N GLN A 219 -20.39 -29.05 9.97
CA GLN A 219 -21.67 -29.79 10.06
C GLN A 219 -21.59 -31.22 9.54
N VAL A 220 -20.63 -31.50 8.62
CA VAL A 220 -20.48 -32.83 7.99
C VAL A 220 -19.16 -33.52 8.34
N GLN A 221 -18.31 -32.86 9.13
CA GLN A 221 -16.97 -33.33 9.47
C GLN A 221 -16.97 -34.68 10.16
N GLU A 222 -17.88 -34.93 11.13
CA GLU A 222 -18.01 -36.22 11.82
C GLU A 222 -18.33 -37.36 10.84
N ALA A 223 -19.25 -37.12 9.89
CA ALA A 223 -19.63 -38.14 8.90
C ALA A 223 -18.44 -38.42 7.95
N PHE A 224 -17.63 -37.42 7.63
CA PHE A 224 -16.44 -37.59 6.82
C PHE A 224 -15.34 -38.39 7.52
N ASP A 225 -15.09 -38.11 8.79
CA ASP A 225 -14.14 -38.85 9.63
C ASP A 225 -14.53 -40.33 9.75
N ASP A 226 -15.80 -40.63 9.82
CA ASP A 226 -16.28 -42.00 9.85
C ASP A 226 -16.07 -42.74 8.53
N VAL A 227 -16.23 -42.06 7.38
CA VAL A 227 -15.93 -42.64 6.05
C VAL A 227 -14.43 -42.93 5.91
N ILE A 228 -13.56 -42.00 6.36
CA ILE A 228 -12.11 -42.20 6.34
C ILE A 228 -11.68 -43.37 7.22
N LYS A 229 -12.25 -43.48 8.45
CA LYS A 229 -12.01 -44.60 9.36
C LYS A 229 -12.47 -45.93 8.75
N ALA A 230 -13.66 -45.96 8.12
CA ALA A 230 -14.17 -47.15 7.46
C ALA A 230 -13.26 -47.59 6.27
N ARG A 231 -12.77 -46.65 5.48
CA ARG A 231 -11.80 -46.97 4.43
C ARG A 231 -10.49 -47.52 4.98
N ALA A 232 -9.93 -46.92 6.02
CA ALA A 232 -8.70 -47.40 6.66
C ALA A 232 -8.87 -48.82 7.24
N VAL A 233 -9.99 -49.13 7.88
CA VAL A 233 -10.31 -50.48 8.37
C VAL A 233 -10.44 -51.48 7.22
N SER A 234 -11.08 -51.11 6.10
CA SER A 234 -11.20 -51.96 4.92
C SER A 234 -9.85 -52.37 4.34
N TYR A 235 -8.91 -51.43 4.27
CA TYR A 235 -7.54 -51.72 3.79
C TYR A 235 -6.77 -52.64 4.72
N THR A 236 -6.92 -52.52 6.04
CA THR A 236 -6.25 -53.42 6.99
C THR A 236 -6.79 -54.84 6.95
N HIS A 237 -8.10 -55.00 6.71
CA HIS A 237 -8.69 -56.33 6.58
C HIS A 237 -8.34 -57.05 5.28
N LEU A 238 -8.09 -56.31 4.17
CA LEU A 238 -7.67 -56.91 2.90
C LEU A 238 -6.20 -57.34 2.87
N THR A 239 -5.37 -56.77 3.72
CA THR A 239 -3.93 -57.12 3.77
C THR A 239 -3.55 -58.18 4.79
N LEU A 240 -4.41 -58.54 5.72
CA LEU A 240 -4.14 -59.51 6.80
C LEU A 240 -4.26 -61.02 6.44
N PRO A 241 -5.01 -61.47 5.40
CA PRO A 241 -5.12 -62.90 5.12
C PRO A 241 -3.90 -63.60 4.50
N THR A 242 -2.86 -62.86 4.10
CA THR A 242 -1.74 -63.47 3.32
C THR A 242 -0.61 -64.04 4.19
N ILE A 243 -0.65 -63.95 5.53
CA ILE A 243 0.46 -64.34 6.40
C ILE A 243 0.15 -65.66 7.17
N CYS A 244 -0.99 -66.28 7.03
CA CYS A 244 -1.34 -67.57 7.71
C CYS A 244 -1.57 -68.68 6.71
N SER A 245 -0.56 -69.02 5.91
CA SER A 245 -0.51 -70.31 5.21
C SER A 245 0.98 -70.76 5.04
N VAL A 246 1.55 -71.30 6.10
CA VAL A 246 2.59 -72.32 6.05
C VAL A 246 2.26 -73.37 7.06
#